data_75d6125bdbad7c34272a73719ca96990
#
_entry.id   75d6125bdbad7c34272a73719ca96990
#
_cell.length_a   1.000
_cell.length_b   1.000
_cell.length_c   1.000
_cell.angle_alpha   90.00
_cell.angle_beta   90.00
_cell.angle_gamma   90.00
#
_symmetry.space_group_name_H-M   'P 1'
#
loop_
_entity.id
_entity.type
_entity.pdbx_description
1 polymer ?
#
loop_
_entity_poly.entity_id
_entity_poly.type
_entity_poly.pdbx_seq_one_letter_code
_entity_poly.pdbx_strand_id
1 'polypeptide(L)'
;LKFLEQCEEVSWRPKYPSVNLLSTSTCWRQDHNGFSHQSPMLISSLLDRPGKHVTCFFPVDASAVDPCFNYLLESKNQVNLVPFNKTDEQVWQDEAAAKKNFEHGCSFFEFISNKNQDGNFDYLFVAAGDIATRESVKAIEILRQDLPELHLGLINISALTYGAIGTSNNPLKQADFDQLFGQTAPI
;
A
#
# COMPACT_ATOMS: atom_id res chain seq x y z
N LEU A 1 -16.60 10.15 -9.14
CA LEU A 1 -16.67 8.75 -9.54
C LEU A 1 -17.73 8.52 -10.60
N LYS A 2 -19.02 8.78 -10.34
CA LYS A 2 -20.10 8.59 -11.34
C LYS A 2 -19.82 9.18 -12.72
N PHE A 3 -19.18 10.35 -12.77
CA PHE A 3 -18.78 10.95 -14.03
C PHE A 3 -17.75 10.11 -14.78
N LEU A 4 -16.77 9.55 -14.08
CA LEU A 4 -15.74 8.69 -14.70
C LEU A 4 -16.33 7.39 -15.21
N GLU A 5 -17.22 6.76 -14.45
CA GLU A 5 -17.96 5.56 -14.84
C GLU A 5 -18.78 5.83 -16.12
N GLN A 6 -19.54 6.92 -16.15
CA GLN A 6 -20.31 7.31 -17.33
C GLN A 6 -19.45 7.65 -18.55
N CYS A 7 -18.24 8.18 -18.33
CA CYS A 7 -17.32 8.46 -19.44
C CYS A 7 -16.83 7.20 -20.14
N GLU A 8 -16.72 6.09 -19.44
CA GLU A 8 -16.29 4.82 -20.03
C GLU A 8 -17.38 4.14 -20.88
N GLU A 9 -18.64 4.36 -20.57
CA GLU A 9 -19.76 3.85 -21.35
C GLU A 9 -19.88 4.54 -22.72
N VAL A 10 -19.19 5.66 -22.89
CA VAL A 10 -19.31 6.49 -24.10
C VAL A 10 -17.96 6.50 -24.82
N SER A 11 -17.84 5.67 -25.85
CA SER A 11 -16.57 5.39 -26.55
C SER A 11 -15.88 6.61 -27.21
N TRP A 12 -16.61 7.67 -27.53
CA TRP A 12 -16.06 8.88 -28.14
C TRP A 12 -15.59 9.93 -27.11
N ARG A 13 -15.81 9.73 -25.83
CA ARG A 13 -15.33 10.67 -24.80
C ARG A 13 -13.82 10.53 -24.58
N PRO A 14 -13.09 11.65 -24.44
CA PRO A 14 -11.67 11.60 -24.13
C PRO A 14 -11.44 11.11 -22.69
N LYS A 15 -10.24 10.60 -22.44
CA LYS A 15 -9.79 10.35 -21.07
C LYS A 15 -9.47 11.66 -20.38
N TYR A 16 -9.95 11.82 -19.18
CA TYR A 16 -9.73 13.00 -18.34
C TYR A 16 -8.53 12.81 -17.39
N PRO A 17 -7.83 13.89 -17.01
CA PRO A 17 -6.85 13.81 -15.93
C PRO A 17 -7.47 13.25 -14.67
N SER A 18 -6.69 12.48 -13.93
CA SER A 18 -7.14 11.90 -12.64
C SER A 18 -7.32 12.97 -11.57
N VAL A 19 -8.17 12.67 -10.59
CA VAL A 19 -8.28 13.46 -9.37
C VAL A 19 -7.36 12.86 -8.32
N ASN A 20 -6.33 13.60 -7.94
CA ASN A 20 -5.34 13.17 -6.98
C ASN A 20 -5.59 13.87 -5.63
N LEU A 21 -5.93 13.08 -4.62
CA LEU A 21 -6.21 13.55 -3.27
C LEU A 21 -5.01 13.23 -2.38
N LEU A 22 -4.33 14.26 -1.90
CA LEU A 22 -3.22 14.12 -0.96
C LEU A 22 -3.74 14.36 0.45
N SER A 23 -3.65 13.35 1.30
CA SER A 23 -4.04 13.43 2.69
C SER A 23 -2.79 13.46 3.58
N THR A 24 -2.56 14.58 4.25
CA THR A 24 -1.35 14.82 5.06
C THR A 24 -1.46 14.29 6.49
N SER A 25 -2.46 13.49 6.79
CA SER A 25 -2.59 12.83 8.09
C SER A 25 -3.11 11.43 7.85
N THR A 26 -2.34 10.47 8.31
CA THR A 26 -2.77 9.07 8.29
C THR A 26 -3.82 8.82 9.36
N CYS A 27 -4.62 7.77 9.20
CA CYS A 27 -5.67 7.41 10.16
C CYS A 27 -5.13 7.13 11.58
N TRP A 28 -3.85 6.83 11.68
CA TRP A 28 -3.21 6.35 12.90
C TRP A 28 -2.60 7.45 13.76
N ARG A 29 -2.36 8.63 13.18
CA ARG A 29 -1.66 9.70 13.86
C ARG A 29 -2.31 11.05 13.59
N GLN A 30 -2.66 11.73 14.67
CA GLN A 30 -3.34 13.02 14.63
C GLN A 30 -2.37 14.15 15.01
N ASP A 31 -1.36 14.35 14.18
CA ASP A 31 -0.38 15.39 14.44
C ASP A 31 -1.02 16.78 14.31
N HIS A 32 -1.14 17.48 15.42
CA HIS A 32 -1.56 18.88 15.53
C HIS A 32 -2.98 19.26 15.05
N ASN A 33 -3.76 18.37 14.50
CA ASN A 33 -5.05 18.72 13.91
C ASN A 33 -6.26 18.46 14.81
N GLY A 34 -6.07 17.87 15.97
CA GLY A 34 -7.15 17.52 16.89
C GLY A 34 -8.04 16.39 16.37
N PHE A 35 -8.72 15.74 17.30
CA PHE A 35 -9.53 14.55 17.05
C PHE A 35 -10.65 14.74 16.02
N SER A 36 -11.23 15.94 15.95
CA SER A 36 -12.40 16.23 15.11
C SER A 36 -12.10 16.45 13.62
N HIS A 37 -10.84 16.58 13.24
CA HIS A 37 -10.44 16.94 11.87
C HIS A 37 -9.98 15.75 11.03
N GLN A 38 -10.02 14.56 11.58
CA GLN A 38 -9.54 13.36 10.89
C GLN A 38 -10.66 12.37 10.70
N SER A 39 -10.87 11.98 9.45
CA SER A 39 -11.85 10.96 9.10
C SER A 39 -11.14 9.73 8.54
N PRO A 40 -10.97 8.66 9.31
CA PRO A 40 -10.46 7.40 8.79
C PRO A 40 -11.41 6.78 7.75
N MET A 41 -12.66 7.23 7.73
CA MET A 41 -13.69 6.73 6.81
C MET A 41 -13.47 7.12 5.35
N LEU A 42 -12.63 8.10 5.04
CA LEU A 42 -12.39 8.49 3.65
C LEU A 42 -11.77 7.35 2.84
N ILE A 43 -10.79 6.66 3.40
CA ILE A 43 -10.14 5.51 2.76
C ILE A 43 -11.17 4.40 2.53
N SER A 44 -11.88 3.99 3.59
CA SER A 44 -12.92 2.95 3.51
C SER A 44 -14.02 3.33 2.51
N SER A 45 -14.51 4.56 2.57
CA SER A 45 -15.57 5.04 1.66
C SER A 45 -15.15 5.06 0.19
N LEU A 46 -13.86 5.27 -0.09
CA LEU A 46 -13.34 5.21 -1.45
C LEU A 46 -13.12 3.77 -1.89
N LEU A 47 -12.57 2.92 -1.03
CA LEU A 47 -12.30 1.51 -1.33
C LEU A 47 -13.58 0.67 -1.43
N ASP A 48 -14.64 1.05 -0.73
CA ASP A 48 -15.96 0.39 -0.82
C ASP A 48 -16.70 0.67 -2.15
N ARG A 49 -16.15 1.54 -2.99
CA ARG A 49 -16.76 1.83 -4.30
C ARG A 49 -16.37 0.77 -5.32
N PRO A 50 -17.34 -0.04 -5.80
CA PRO A 50 -17.07 -0.97 -6.87
C PRO A 50 -16.60 -0.22 -8.12
N GLY A 51 -15.62 -0.78 -8.80
CA GLY A 51 -15.10 -0.22 -10.05
C GLY A 51 -13.59 0.00 -10.04
N LYS A 52 -13.07 0.27 -11.23
CA LYS A 52 -11.63 0.37 -11.52
C LYS A 52 -11.05 1.78 -11.38
N HIS A 53 -11.83 2.71 -10.84
CA HIS A 53 -11.48 4.14 -10.86
C HIS A 53 -10.88 4.66 -9.57
N VAL A 54 -10.73 3.83 -8.54
CA VAL A 54 -10.21 4.24 -7.24
C VAL A 54 -8.98 3.44 -6.90
N THR A 55 -7.92 4.14 -6.50
CA THR A 55 -6.72 3.55 -5.92
C THR A 55 -6.29 4.36 -4.71
N CYS A 56 -6.00 3.68 -3.61
CA CYS A 56 -5.36 4.26 -2.44
C CYS A 56 -3.90 3.81 -2.44
N PHE A 57 -2.98 4.77 -2.52
CA PHE A 57 -1.53 4.53 -2.44
C PHE A 57 -1.03 4.84 -1.04
N PHE A 58 -0.14 4.01 -0.55
CA PHE A 58 0.45 4.11 0.78
C PHE A 58 1.97 4.16 0.69
N PRO A 59 2.57 5.30 0.29
CA PRO A 59 4.01 5.46 0.32
C PRO A 59 4.54 5.18 1.72
N VAL A 60 5.48 4.26 1.84
CA VAL A 60 6.01 3.83 3.14
C VAL A 60 7.07 4.78 3.67
N ASP A 61 7.80 5.42 2.76
CA ASP A 61 8.90 6.35 3.03
C ASP A 61 9.15 7.28 1.84
N ALA A 62 10.18 8.12 1.94
CA ALA A 62 10.52 9.09 0.91
C ALA A 62 10.89 8.45 -0.43
N SER A 63 11.47 7.24 -0.46
CA SER A 63 11.83 6.55 -1.70
C SER A 63 10.62 6.14 -2.54
N ALA A 64 9.47 5.92 -1.88
CA ALA A 64 8.22 5.54 -2.54
C ALA A 64 7.46 6.74 -3.14
N VAL A 65 7.90 7.97 -2.85
CA VAL A 65 7.21 9.18 -3.31
C VAL A 65 7.33 9.35 -4.82
N ASP A 66 8.53 9.24 -5.38
CA ASP A 66 8.76 9.44 -6.80
C ASP A 66 7.95 8.48 -7.69
N PRO A 67 7.98 7.16 -7.52
CA PRO A 67 7.17 6.26 -8.33
C PRO A 67 5.67 6.51 -8.14
N CYS A 68 5.23 6.87 -6.94
CA CYS A 68 3.83 7.22 -6.69
C CYS A 68 3.43 8.48 -7.46
N PHE A 69 4.17 9.58 -7.33
CA PHE A 69 3.82 10.84 -7.97
C PHE A 69 3.92 10.79 -9.49
N ASN A 70 4.88 10.08 -10.04
CA ASN A 70 4.96 9.86 -11.50
C ASN A 70 3.69 9.19 -12.01
N TYR A 71 3.22 8.14 -11.32
CA TYR A 71 1.94 7.52 -11.67
C TYR A 71 0.76 8.48 -11.56
N LEU A 72 0.67 9.27 -10.48
CA LEU A 72 -0.42 10.22 -10.26
C LEU A 72 -0.54 11.24 -11.39
N LEU A 73 0.60 11.77 -11.86
CA LEU A 73 0.66 12.79 -12.91
C LEU A 73 0.29 12.24 -14.29
N GLU A 74 0.61 10.98 -14.56
CA GLU A 74 0.34 10.33 -15.84
C GLU A 74 -1.05 9.68 -15.90
N SER A 75 -1.63 9.35 -14.74
CA SER A 75 -2.89 8.61 -14.65
C SER A 75 -4.07 9.40 -15.22
N LYS A 76 -5.02 8.67 -15.81
CA LYS A 76 -6.26 9.23 -16.39
C LYS A 76 -7.46 8.42 -15.92
N ASN A 77 -8.59 9.10 -15.80
CA ASN A 77 -9.87 8.51 -15.38
C ASN A 77 -9.82 7.80 -14.01
N GLN A 78 -8.98 8.29 -13.09
CA GLN A 78 -8.82 7.72 -11.77
C GLN A 78 -9.13 8.74 -10.68
N VAL A 79 -9.49 8.24 -9.51
CA VAL A 79 -9.46 8.96 -8.24
C VAL A 79 -8.40 8.29 -7.38
N ASN A 80 -7.31 8.97 -7.16
CA ASN A 80 -6.19 8.48 -6.40
C ASN A 80 -6.18 9.16 -5.03
N LEU A 81 -6.08 8.39 -3.97
CA LEU A 81 -5.88 8.89 -2.61
C LEU A 81 -4.49 8.49 -2.12
N VAL A 82 -3.75 9.44 -1.61
CA VAL A 82 -2.40 9.21 -1.05
C VAL A 82 -2.37 9.77 0.37
N PRO A 83 -2.63 8.98 1.40
CA PRO A 83 -2.37 9.34 2.77
C PRO A 83 -0.88 9.20 3.09
N PHE A 84 -0.30 10.18 3.76
CA PHE A 84 1.09 10.17 4.21
C PHE A 84 1.26 10.98 5.49
N ASN A 85 2.38 10.78 6.17
CA ASN A 85 2.71 11.44 7.42
C ASN A 85 3.19 12.90 7.18
N LYS A 86 3.15 13.70 8.25
CA LYS A 86 3.69 15.08 8.28
C LYS A 86 5.06 15.18 8.94
N THR A 87 5.54 14.08 9.50
CA THR A 87 6.81 14.04 10.23
C THR A 87 7.85 13.26 9.42
N ASP A 88 9.10 13.52 9.74
CA ASP A 88 10.20 12.76 9.16
C ASP A 88 10.10 11.30 9.58
N GLU A 89 10.24 10.42 8.61
CA GLU A 89 10.22 8.97 8.80
C GLU A 89 11.51 8.34 8.24
N GLN A 90 11.82 7.17 8.73
CA GLN A 90 12.98 6.42 8.27
C GLN A 90 12.77 5.94 6.82
N VAL A 91 13.82 6.02 6.02
CA VAL A 91 13.85 5.41 4.69
C VAL A 91 14.22 3.95 4.84
N TRP A 92 13.34 3.06 4.38
CA TRP A 92 13.45 1.61 4.57
C TRP A 92 14.01 0.87 3.34
N GLN A 93 13.84 1.44 2.17
CA GLN A 93 14.15 0.78 0.91
C GLN A 93 14.90 1.73 -0.02
N ASP A 94 15.64 1.17 -0.94
CA ASP A 94 16.24 1.92 -2.01
C ASP A 94 15.23 2.23 -3.12
N GLU A 95 15.61 3.07 -4.06
CA GLU A 95 14.76 3.53 -5.17
C GLU A 95 14.26 2.35 -6.05
N ALA A 96 15.10 1.35 -6.29
CA ALA A 96 14.75 0.20 -7.12
C ALA A 96 13.71 -0.69 -6.42
N ALA A 97 13.89 -0.95 -5.12
CA ALA A 97 12.93 -1.68 -4.31
C ALA A 97 11.60 -0.93 -4.17
N ALA A 98 11.66 0.39 -3.97
CA ALA A 98 10.47 1.24 -3.90
C ALA A 98 9.66 1.20 -5.20
N LYS A 99 10.34 1.31 -6.34
CA LYS A 99 9.70 1.21 -7.65
C LYS A 99 9.04 -0.15 -7.86
N LYS A 100 9.75 -1.23 -7.54
CA LYS A 100 9.21 -2.60 -7.63
C LYS A 100 7.99 -2.78 -6.73
N ASN A 101 8.06 -2.32 -5.47
CA ASN A 101 6.94 -2.38 -4.54
C ASN A 101 5.72 -1.64 -5.09
N PHE A 102 5.94 -0.46 -5.64
CA PHE A 102 4.87 0.34 -6.22
C PHE A 102 4.22 -0.32 -7.45
N GLU A 103 5.01 -0.89 -8.36
CA GLU A 103 4.54 -1.56 -9.57
C GLU A 103 3.68 -2.80 -9.26
N HIS A 104 3.99 -3.53 -8.19
CA HIS A 104 3.25 -4.73 -7.77
C HIS A 104 2.15 -4.44 -6.74
N GLY A 105 2.14 -3.25 -6.14
CA GLY A 105 1.21 -2.88 -5.08
C GLY A 105 1.55 -3.44 -3.70
N CYS A 106 2.47 -4.39 -3.60
CA CYS A 106 3.04 -4.89 -2.36
C CYS A 106 4.35 -5.65 -2.61
N SER A 107 5.18 -5.77 -1.56
CA SER A 107 6.41 -6.57 -1.61
C SER A 107 6.87 -6.99 -0.21
N PHE A 108 7.74 -8.01 -0.16
CA PHE A 108 8.48 -8.32 1.06
C PHE A 108 9.50 -7.23 1.39
N PHE A 109 9.60 -6.92 2.68
CA PHE A 109 10.71 -6.16 3.25
C PHE A 109 11.81 -7.14 3.65
N GLU A 110 12.69 -7.42 2.69
CA GLU A 110 13.72 -8.45 2.82
C GLU A 110 14.68 -8.19 3.98
N PHE A 111 15.03 -6.92 4.27
CA PHE A 111 15.96 -6.56 5.32
C PHE A 111 15.51 -6.96 6.73
N ILE A 112 14.19 -7.11 6.93
CA ILE A 112 13.59 -7.50 8.21
C ILE A 112 12.96 -8.89 8.18
N SER A 113 12.95 -9.56 7.05
CA SER A 113 12.32 -10.88 6.87
C SER A 113 13.37 -11.99 6.93
N ASN A 114 13.08 -13.07 7.65
CA ASN A 114 13.94 -14.26 7.70
C ASN A 114 13.09 -15.52 7.51
N LYS A 115 13.43 -16.31 6.50
CA LYS A 115 12.79 -17.61 6.22
C LYS A 115 13.52 -18.74 6.92
N ASN A 116 12.78 -19.80 7.25
CA ASN A 116 13.36 -21.05 7.70
C ASN A 116 14.08 -21.78 6.54
N GLN A 117 14.65 -22.95 6.83
CA GLN A 117 15.39 -23.75 5.84
C GLN A 117 14.51 -24.22 4.67
N ASP A 118 13.21 -24.37 4.90
CA ASP A 118 12.23 -24.78 3.88
C ASP A 118 11.66 -23.57 3.09
N GLY A 119 12.13 -22.38 3.36
CA GLY A 119 11.70 -21.16 2.69
C GLY A 119 10.40 -20.55 3.21
N ASN A 120 9.92 -21.01 4.38
CA ASN A 120 8.67 -20.58 4.98
C ASN A 120 8.89 -19.59 6.15
N PHE A 121 7.80 -18.91 6.54
CA PHE A 121 7.72 -18.11 7.75
C PHE A 121 6.81 -18.81 8.77
N ASP A 122 7.06 -18.56 10.06
CA ASP A 122 6.14 -18.94 11.13
C ASP A 122 4.98 -17.95 11.21
N TYR A 123 5.27 -16.63 11.01
CA TYR A 123 4.27 -15.57 10.96
C TYR A 123 4.62 -14.53 9.90
N LEU A 124 3.57 -13.97 9.27
CA LEU A 124 3.67 -12.86 8.34
C LEU A 124 2.99 -11.61 8.92
N PHE A 125 3.74 -10.54 9.01
CA PHE A 125 3.19 -9.21 9.26
C PHE A 125 2.82 -8.57 7.94
N VAL A 126 1.68 -7.90 7.90
CA VAL A 126 1.23 -7.15 6.73
C VAL A 126 0.92 -5.73 7.15
N ALA A 127 1.58 -4.76 6.53
CA ALA A 127 1.44 -3.36 6.88
C ALA A 127 1.24 -2.48 5.64
N ALA A 128 0.35 -1.51 5.72
CA ALA A 128 0.13 -0.51 4.69
C ALA A 128 0.55 0.87 5.19
N GLY A 129 1.42 1.52 4.42
CA GLY A 129 1.91 2.87 4.71
C GLY A 129 3.03 2.92 5.77
N ASP A 130 3.34 4.14 6.18
CA ASP A 130 4.51 4.52 6.98
C ASP A 130 4.47 4.01 8.43
N ILE A 131 3.49 4.46 9.20
CA ILE A 131 3.41 4.16 10.64
C ILE A 131 3.20 2.68 10.91
N ALA A 132 2.28 2.04 10.18
CA ALA A 132 2.01 0.61 10.36
C ALA A 132 3.26 -0.23 10.06
N THR A 133 4.02 0.13 9.02
CA THR A 133 5.28 -0.53 8.69
C THR A 133 6.33 -0.33 9.77
N ARG A 134 6.51 0.90 10.26
CA ARG A 134 7.44 1.20 11.34
C ARG A 134 7.14 0.40 12.62
N GLU A 135 5.88 0.35 13.02
CA GLU A 135 5.48 -0.39 14.22
C GLU A 135 5.64 -1.91 14.02
N SER A 136 5.40 -2.42 12.81
CA SER A 136 5.64 -3.83 12.46
C SER A 136 7.14 -4.18 12.50
N VAL A 137 8.00 -3.32 11.96
CA VAL A 137 9.46 -3.52 12.04
C VAL A 137 9.90 -3.60 13.50
N LYS A 138 9.48 -2.66 14.35
CA LYS A 138 9.81 -2.68 15.78
C LYS A 138 9.28 -3.92 16.50
N ALA A 139 8.05 -4.34 16.17
CA ALA A 139 7.48 -5.56 16.77
C ALA A 139 8.30 -6.81 16.39
N ILE A 140 8.72 -6.91 15.13
CA ILE A 140 9.58 -8.01 14.66
C ILE A 140 10.94 -7.99 15.37
N GLU A 141 11.54 -6.81 15.53
CA GLU A 141 12.81 -6.67 16.26
C GLU A 141 12.72 -7.14 17.71
N ILE A 142 11.63 -6.79 18.40
CA ILE A 142 11.38 -7.23 19.80
C ILE A 142 11.16 -8.74 19.83
N LEU A 143 10.30 -9.27 18.96
CA LEU A 143 10.02 -10.70 18.92
C LEU A 143 11.28 -11.54 18.66
N ARG A 144 12.20 -11.07 17.81
CA ARG A 144 13.47 -11.76 17.57
C ARG A 144 14.41 -11.78 18.78
N GLN A 145 14.30 -10.79 19.66
CA GLN A 145 15.07 -10.79 20.91
C GLN A 145 14.49 -11.78 21.93
N ASP A 146 13.17 -11.85 22.00
CA ASP A 146 12.46 -12.69 22.97
C ASP A 146 12.29 -14.15 22.50
N LEU A 147 12.10 -14.34 21.19
CA LEU A 147 11.83 -15.62 20.53
C LEU A 147 12.70 -15.78 19.26
N PRO A 148 14.02 -15.95 19.42
CA PRO A 148 14.98 -15.97 18.31
C PRO A 148 14.79 -17.12 17.31
N GLU A 149 14.05 -18.15 17.70
CA GLU A 149 13.74 -19.32 16.87
C GLU A 149 12.64 -19.00 15.81
N LEU A 150 11.90 -17.90 15.97
CA LEU A 150 10.82 -17.58 15.04
C LEU A 150 11.34 -17.01 13.72
N HIS A 151 10.72 -17.45 12.65
CA HIS A 151 10.94 -16.95 11.29
C HIS A 151 9.81 -16.02 10.92
N LEU A 152 10.12 -14.73 10.88
CA LEU A 152 9.15 -13.66 10.74
C LEU A 152 9.35 -12.93 9.41
N GLY A 153 8.24 -12.65 8.70
CA GLY A 153 8.25 -11.87 7.48
C GLY A 153 7.40 -10.61 7.59
N LEU A 154 7.76 -9.59 6.82
CA LEU A 154 6.99 -8.36 6.67
C LEU A 154 6.68 -8.11 5.21
N ILE A 155 5.38 -7.98 4.90
CA ILE A 155 4.88 -7.53 3.60
C ILE A 155 4.39 -6.09 3.76
N ASN A 156 4.93 -5.20 2.94
CA ASN A 156 4.42 -3.84 2.82
C ASN A 156 3.45 -3.75 1.66
N ILE A 157 2.29 -3.14 1.90
CA ILE A 157 1.27 -2.83 0.90
C ILE A 157 1.44 -1.36 0.50
N SER A 158 1.72 -1.11 -0.77
CA SER A 158 1.88 0.23 -1.34
C SER A 158 0.64 0.72 -2.09
N ALA A 159 -0.26 -0.17 -2.49
CA ALA A 159 -1.49 0.19 -3.17
C ALA A 159 -2.66 -0.75 -2.84
N LEU A 160 -3.84 -0.17 -2.63
CA LEU A 160 -5.10 -0.89 -2.47
C LEU A 160 -6.11 -0.41 -3.51
N THR A 161 -6.80 -1.36 -4.13
CA THR A 161 -7.90 -1.12 -5.07
C THR A 161 -9.08 -2.00 -4.73
N TYR A 162 -10.26 -1.65 -5.24
CA TYR A 162 -11.42 -2.53 -5.12
C TYR A 162 -11.34 -3.77 -6.05
N GLY A 163 -10.51 -3.70 -7.07
CA GLY A 163 -10.37 -4.80 -8.04
C GLY A 163 -9.86 -6.10 -7.39
N ALA A 164 -10.46 -7.22 -7.75
CA ALA A 164 -9.96 -8.51 -7.32
C ALA A 164 -8.54 -8.75 -7.86
N ILE A 165 -7.75 -9.53 -7.12
CA ILE A 165 -6.40 -9.91 -7.50
C ILE A 165 -6.43 -10.59 -8.88
N GLY A 166 -5.46 -10.23 -9.73
CA GLY A 166 -5.37 -10.74 -11.10
C GLY A 166 -6.28 -10.06 -12.13
N THR A 167 -7.11 -9.09 -11.71
CA THR A 167 -7.87 -8.25 -12.64
C THR A 167 -7.02 -7.07 -13.14
N SER A 168 -7.46 -6.44 -14.24
CA SER A 168 -6.78 -5.28 -14.82
C SER A 168 -6.69 -4.05 -13.90
N ASN A 169 -7.48 -4.04 -12.84
CA ASN A 169 -7.58 -2.92 -11.91
C ASN A 169 -6.72 -3.09 -10.66
N ASN A 170 -6.15 -4.28 -10.47
CA ASN A 170 -5.28 -4.56 -9.34
C ASN A 170 -3.85 -4.77 -9.88
N PRO A 171 -2.85 -4.02 -9.40
CA PRO A 171 -1.46 -4.21 -9.80
C PRO A 171 -0.93 -5.59 -9.39
N LEU A 172 -1.44 -6.16 -8.29
CA LEU A 172 -1.04 -7.47 -7.80
C LEU A 172 -1.67 -8.57 -8.64
N LYS A 173 -0.83 -9.35 -9.30
CA LYS A 173 -1.25 -10.53 -10.06
C LYS A 173 -1.43 -11.73 -9.15
N GLN A 174 -2.24 -12.71 -9.58
CA GLN A 174 -2.48 -13.91 -8.78
C GLN A 174 -1.19 -14.66 -8.45
N ALA A 175 -0.27 -14.80 -9.40
CA ALA A 175 1.02 -15.46 -9.17
C ALA A 175 1.87 -14.74 -8.11
N ASP A 176 1.88 -13.41 -8.12
CA ASP A 176 2.62 -12.62 -7.14
C ASP A 176 1.95 -12.74 -5.75
N PHE A 177 0.61 -12.75 -5.71
CA PHE A 177 -0.13 -12.99 -4.48
C PHE A 177 0.17 -14.37 -3.89
N ASP A 178 0.13 -15.39 -4.71
CA ASP A 178 0.42 -16.77 -4.27
C ASP A 178 1.86 -16.90 -3.76
N GLN A 179 2.80 -16.19 -4.38
CA GLN A 179 4.19 -16.14 -3.92
C GLN A 179 4.34 -15.41 -2.58
N LEU A 180 3.59 -14.34 -2.36
CA LEU A 180 3.66 -13.51 -1.15
C LEU A 180 2.88 -14.14 0.01
N PHE A 181 1.66 -14.62 -0.25
CA PHE A 181 0.69 -15.03 0.77
C PHE A 181 0.33 -16.52 0.73
N GLY A 182 0.68 -17.23 -0.33
CA GLY A 182 0.36 -18.66 -0.52
C GLY A 182 1.13 -19.60 0.40
N GLN A 183 1.77 -19.07 1.43
CA GLN A 183 2.46 -19.80 2.45
C GLN A 183 1.52 -20.19 3.58
N THR A 184 1.83 -21.24 4.29
CA THR A 184 1.01 -21.76 5.39
C THR A 184 1.10 -20.93 6.67
N ALA A 185 1.90 -19.88 6.67
CA ALA A 185 2.08 -19.02 7.82
C ALA A 185 0.80 -18.21 8.15
N PRO A 186 0.44 -18.11 9.42
CA PRO A 186 -0.58 -17.15 9.87
C PRO A 186 -0.16 -15.70 9.54
N ILE A 187 -1.16 -14.89 9.22
CA ILE A 187 -1.02 -13.46 8.92
C ILE A 187 -1.48 -12.65 10.13
#